data_8802aa9848c0a371ed6edc47699f9cc7
#
_entry.id   8802aa9848c0a371ed6edc47699f9cc7
#
_cell.length_a   1.000
_cell.length_b   1.000
_cell.length_c   1.000
_cell.angle_alpha   90.00
_cell.angle_beta   90.00
_cell.angle_gamma   90.00
#
_symmetry.space_group_name_H-M   'P 1'
#
loop_
_entity.id
_entity.type
_entity.pdbx_description
1 polymer ?
#
loop_
_entity_poly.entity_id
_entity_poly.type
_entity_poly.pdbx_seq_one_letter_code
_entity_poly.pdbx_strand_id
1 'polypeptide(L)'
;MQPSSIVVAGLGVLVLLARPAAGSQASQPTAPQASPQSAAAVPDFPGFTVKLTFSDKASNTLLARKETVIVAAYLWGYPKPGTPKHLIDDIGQVDLGEVKSEVAPDKDADFGDFQLKKDPLQQVDSRGPQLLINVFSGRKSSPNNLLDCGIYEGLLKSAREANIKVACKLIGE
;
A
#
# COMPACT_ATOMS: atom_id res chain seq x y z
N MET A 1 -23.81 49.11 0.73
CA MET A 1 -23.08 50.39 0.92
C MET A 1 -21.72 50.22 0.27
N GLN A 2 -21.58 50.72 -0.96
CA GLN A 2 -20.34 51.19 -1.60
C GLN A 2 -20.17 52.65 -1.21
N PRO A 3 -19.02 53.31 -1.35
CA PRO A 3 -18.12 53.41 -2.48
C PRO A 3 -16.62 53.43 -2.03
N SER A 4 -15.56 53.64 -2.77
CA SER A 4 -15.27 54.46 -3.96
C SER A 4 -13.88 54.10 -4.53
N SER A 5 -13.81 54.25 -5.82
CA SER A 5 -12.60 54.24 -6.68
C SER A 5 -11.72 55.46 -6.43
N ILE A 6 -10.39 55.32 -6.63
CA ILE A 6 -9.49 56.40 -7.01
C ILE A 6 -8.59 55.93 -8.12
N VAL A 7 -8.72 56.55 -9.28
CA VAL A 7 -7.84 56.54 -10.46
C VAL A 7 -6.85 57.70 -10.32
N VAL A 8 -5.56 57.44 -10.53
CA VAL A 8 -4.58 58.48 -10.81
C VAL A 8 -3.74 58.06 -12.01
N ALA A 9 -3.89 58.85 -13.06
CA ALA A 9 -3.05 58.84 -14.26
C ALA A 9 -1.87 59.80 -14.08
N GLY A 10 -0.71 59.50 -14.64
CA GLY A 10 0.43 60.39 -14.67
C GLY A 10 1.48 59.89 -15.66
N LEU A 11 1.38 60.42 -16.81
CA LEU A 11 2.30 60.96 -17.80
C LEU A 11 3.78 60.53 -17.78
N GLY A 12 4.20 60.17 -18.98
CA GLY A 12 5.41 59.80 -19.57
C GLY A 12 6.64 60.69 -19.46
N VAL A 13 7.77 60.09 -19.66
CA VAL A 13 8.95 60.74 -20.19
C VAL A 13 9.68 59.73 -21.09
N LEU A 14 9.81 60.15 -22.34
CA LEU A 14 10.61 59.50 -23.40
C LEU A 14 12.07 60.03 -23.27
N VAL A 15 13.06 59.16 -23.14
CA VAL A 15 14.47 59.54 -23.37
C VAL A 15 15.15 58.54 -24.25
N LEU A 16 15.74 59.09 -25.29
CA LEU A 16 16.46 58.44 -26.40
C LEU A 16 17.81 57.81 -26.02
N LEU A 17 18.13 56.73 -26.70
CA LEU A 17 19.39 56.34 -27.34
C LEU A 17 20.73 56.48 -26.56
N ALA A 18 21.35 55.34 -26.32
CA ALA A 18 22.76 55.08 -26.66
C ALA A 18 23.06 53.58 -26.67
N ARG A 19 23.40 53.03 -27.84
CA ARG A 19 24.23 51.82 -27.93
C ARG A 19 25.68 52.23 -27.76
N PRO A 20 26.49 51.47 -27.04
CA PRO A 20 27.66 50.89 -27.70
C PRO A 20 28.05 49.48 -27.23
N ALA A 21 28.67 48.81 -28.17
CA ALA A 21 29.82 47.90 -28.07
C ALA A 21 29.67 46.50 -27.47
N ALA A 22 29.95 45.59 -28.34
CA ALA A 22 30.35 44.22 -28.17
C ALA A 22 31.18 43.97 -26.90
N GLY A 23 30.62 43.22 -25.97
CA GLY A 23 31.30 42.58 -24.86
C GLY A 23 31.33 41.08 -25.07
N SER A 24 32.49 40.52 -25.27
CA SER A 24 32.77 39.09 -25.35
C SER A 24 32.11 38.33 -24.20
N GLN A 25 31.18 37.49 -24.50
CA GLN A 25 30.61 36.53 -23.51
C GLN A 25 31.69 35.47 -23.25
N ALA A 26 32.31 35.55 -22.11
CA ALA A 26 33.10 34.44 -21.57
C ALA A 26 32.15 33.27 -21.30
N SER A 27 32.37 32.16 -21.98
CA SER A 27 31.66 30.90 -21.76
C SER A 27 31.90 30.46 -20.31
N GLN A 28 30.90 30.57 -19.47
CA GLN A 28 30.89 29.92 -18.15
C GLN A 28 30.88 28.41 -18.35
N PRO A 29 31.74 27.65 -17.66
CA PRO A 29 31.64 26.19 -17.67
C PRO A 29 30.32 25.78 -16.99
N THR A 30 29.45 25.18 -17.76
CA THR A 30 28.22 24.56 -17.26
C THR A 30 28.59 23.44 -16.30
N ALA A 31 28.33 23.64 -15.02
CA ALA A 31 28.45 22.58 -14.02
C ALA A 31 27.53 21.40 -14.45
N PRO A 32 27.95 20.13 -14.26
CA PRO A 32 27.11 18.99 -14.56
C PRO A 32 25.83 19.10 -13.71
N GLN A 33 24.68 19.28 -14.38
CA GLN A 33 23.40 19.13 -13.73
C GLN A 33 23.30 17.66 -13.29
N ALA A 34 23.34 17.44 -11.99
CA ALA A 34 22.97 16.15 -11.42
C ALA A 34 21.56 15.83 -11.90
N SER A 35 21.42 14.82 -12.74
CA SER A 35 20.14 14.26 -13.12
C SER A 35 19.37 13.93 -11.84
N PRO A 36 18.06 14.26 -11.75
CA PRO A 36 17.27 13.84 -10.61
C PRO A 36 17.39 12.32 -10.49
N GLN A 37 17.98 11.85 -9.38
CA GLN A 37 17.98 10.43 -9.05
C GLN A 37 16.53 9.98 -9.08
N SER A 38 16.21 9.16 -10.07
CA SER A 38 14.92 8.47 -10.17
C SER A 38 14.68 7.81 -8.82
N ALA A 39 13.69 8.30 -8.08
CA ALA A 39 13.27 7.65 -6.84
C ALA A 39 13.01 6.20 -7.20
N ALA A 40 13.79 5.29 -6.59
CA ALA A 40 13.66 3.87 -6.86
C ALA A 40 12.18 3.48 -6.74
N ALA A 41 11.61 2.98 -7.83
CA ALA A 41 10.23 2.55 -7.84
C ALA A 41 10.05 1.50 -6.74
N VAL A 42 9.00 1.63 -5.95
CA VAL A 42 8.63 0.57 -5.00
C VAL A 42 8.26 -0.63 -5.85
N PRO A 43 8.83 -1.81 -5.60
CA PRO A 43 8.49 -2.97 -6.40
C PRO A 43 6.99 -3.26 -6.27
N ASP A 44 6.32 -3.42 -7.39
CA ASP A 44 4.95 -3.94 -7.43
C ASP A 44 5.01 -5.43 -7.05
N PHE A 45 4.20 -5.83 -6.10
CA PHE A 45 4.04 -7.24 -5.77
C PHE A 45 2.89 -7.81 -6.58
N PRO A 46 3.14 -8.92 -7.30
CA PRO A 46 2.09 -9.54 -8.10
C PRO A 46 0.97 -10.04 -7.20
N GLY A 47 -0.26 -9.86 -7.66
CA GLY A 47 -1.45 -10.36 -7.00
C GLY A 47 -1.44 -11.88 -6.81
N PHE A 48 -2.25 -12.37 -5.90
CA PHE A 48 -2.41 -13.78 -5.58
C PHE A 48 -3.86 -14.10 -5.24
N THR A 49 -4.22 -15.37 -5.32
CA THR A 49 -5.56 -15.86 -4.97
C THR A 49 -5.47 -16.74 -3.72
N VAL A 50 -6.42 -16.56 -2.82
CA VAL A 50 -6.64 -17.43 -1.65
C VAL A 50 -7.89 -18.25 -1.87
N LYS A 51 -7.72 -19.58 -1.98
CA LYS A 51 -8.82 -20.53 -2.10
C LYS A 51 -9.42 -20.83 -0.73
N LEU A 52 -10.73 -20.68 -0.63
CA LEU A 52 -11.47 -20.94 0.59
C LEU A 52 -12.21 -22.27 0.50
N THR A 53 -12.16 -23.04 1.59
CA THR A 53 -13.00 -24.24 1.74
C THR A 53 -13.70 -24.18 3.08
N PHE A 54 -14.95 -24.62 3.11
CA PHE A 54 -15.78 -24.58 4.31
C PHE A 54 -16.33 -25.98 4.60
N SER A 55 -16.54 -26.29 5.89
CA SER A 55 -17.37 -27.43 6.24
C SER A 55 -18.81 -27.22 5.70
N ASP A 56 -19.56 -28.28 5.49
CA ASP A 56 -20.95 -28.20 5.03
C ASP A 56 -21.78 -27.34 5.97
N LYS A 57 -21.55 -27.45 7.28
CA LYS A 57 -22.28 -26.71 8.30
C LYS A 57 -21.90 -25.20 8.25
N ALA A 58 -20.63 -24.89 8.07
CA ALA A 58 -20.18 -23.50 7.93
C ALA A 58 -20.76 -22.87 6.65
N SER A 59 -20.63 -23.56 5.52
CA SER A 59 -21.16 -23.10 4.23
C SER A 59 -22.66 -22.79 4.31
N ASN A 60 -23.46 -23.76 4.78
CA ASN A 60 -24.91 -23.62 4.92
C ASN A 60 -25.29 -22.47 5.87
N THR A 61 -24.56 -22.32 6.99
CA THR A 61 -24.83 -21.26 7.96
C THR A 61 -24.54 -19.88 7.40
N LEU A 62 -23.40 -19.69 6.73
CA LEU A 62 -23.02 -18.42 6.13
C LEU A 62 -24.03 -18.01 5.03
N LEU A 63 -24.40 -18.94 4.15
CA LEU A 63 -25.39 -18.69 3.09
C LEU A 63 -26.78 -18.35 3.66
N ALA A 64 -27.28 -19.13 4.62
CA ALA A 64 -28.58 -18.88 5.23
C ALA A 64 -28.65 -17.51 5.93
N ARG A 65 -27.57 -17.09 6.54
CA ARG A 65 -27.45 -15.79 7.24
C ARG A 65 -27.05 -14.63 6.33
N LYS A 66 -26.81 -14.86 5.03
CA LYS A 66 -26.27 -13.86 4.10
C LYS A 66 -24.98 -13.22 4.64
N GLU A 67 -24.15 -14.03 5.27
CA GLU A 67 -22.89 -13.61 5.85
C GLU A 67 -21.82 -13.58 4.78
N THR A 68 -20.84 -12.69 4.92
CA THR A 68 -19.66 -12.59 4.07
C THR A 68 -18.42 -13.15 4.79
N VAL A 69 -17.34 -13.30 4.04
CA VAL A 69 -16.06 -13.75 4.55
C VAL A 69 -15.02 -12.66 4.25
N ILE A 70 -14.25 -12.29 5.26
CA ILE A 70 -13.12 -11.39 5.10
C ILE A 70 -11.83 -12.21 5.10
N VAL A 71 -11.05 -12.03 4.06
CA VAL A 71 -9.69 -12.55 3.97
C VAL A 71 -8.74 -11.38 4.16
N ALA A 72 -7.97 -11.39 5.24
CA ALA A 72 -7.00 -10.37 5.58
C ALA A 72 -5.58 -10.87 5.28
N ALA A 73 -4.87 -10.13 4.46
CA ALA A 73 -3.46 -10.34 4.13
C ALA A 73 -2.62 -9.34 4.92
N TYR A 74 -1.94 -9.79 5.96
CA TYR A 74 -1.00 -9.02 6.75
C TYR A 74 0.39 -9.15 6.14
N LEU A 75 1.04 -8.02 5.92
CA LEU A 75 2.33 -7.91 5.28
C LEU A 75 3.33 -7.37 6.30
N TRP A 76 4.39 -8.10 6.51
CA TRP A 76 5.39 -7.78 7.52
C TRP A 76 6.79 -8.23 7.11
N GLY A 77 7.81 -7.92 7.89
CA GLY A 77 9.16 -8.38 7.65
C GLY A 77 10.02 -8.38 8.90
N TYR A 78 11.12 -9.13 8.86
CA TYR A 78 12.11 -9.09 9.93
C TYR A 78 12.96 -7.83 9.79
N PRO A 79 13.19 -7.07 10.89
CA PRO A 79 14.01 -5.89 10.84
C PRO A 79 15.49 -6.24 10.58
N LYS A 80 16.15 -5.47 9.72
CA LYS A 80 17.60 -5.53 9.59
C LYS A 80 18.31 -4.85 10.76
N PRO A 81 19.60 -5.14 11.02
CA PRO A 81 20.37 -4.44 12.04
C PRO A 81 20.31 -2.93 11.85
N GLY A 82 20.04 -2.18 12.91
CA GLY A 82 19.96 -0.72 12.90
C GLY A 82 18.61 -0.14 12.49
N THR A 83 17.58 -0.96 12.28
CA THR A 83 16.21 -0.47 12.04
C THR A 83 15.74 0.42 13.17
N PRO A 84 15.20 1.63 12.88
CA PRO A 84 14.67 2.53 13.89
C PRO A 84 13.54 1.87 14.71
N LYS A 85 13.56 2.02 16.03
CA LYS A 85 12.61 1.35 16.93
C LYS A 85 11.14 1.69 16.65
N HIS A 86 10.85 2.88 16.15
CA HIS A 86 9.47 3.30 15.82
C HIS A 86 8.89 2.59 14.58
N LEU A 87 9.71 1.85 13.83
CA LEU A 87 9.30 1.02 12.70
C LEU A 87 9.18 -0.47 13.08
N ILE A 88 9.49 -0.81 14.31
CA ILE A 88 9.40 -2.17 14.83
C ILE A 88 8.21 -2.22 15.79
N ASP A 89 7.29 -3.15 15.54
CA ASP A 89 6.12 -3.36 16.40
C ASP A 89 6.46 -4.09 17.72
N ASP A 90 5.45 -4.28 18.56
CA ASP A 90 5.60 -4.88 19.89
C ASP A 90 6.06 -6.36 19.86
N ILE A 91 5.91 -7.02 18.71
CA ILE A 91 6.33 -8.42 18.48
C ILE A 91 7.65 -8.52 17.70
N GLY A 92 8.30 -7.38 17.44
CA GLY A 92 9.62 -7.34 16.83
C GLY A 92 9.63 -7.39 15.30
N GLN A 93 8.55 -7.03 14.64
CA GLN A 93 8.38 -7.05 13.19
C GLN A 93 8.31 -5.62 12.61
N VAL A 94 8.63 -5.50 11.33
CA VAL A 94 8.37 -4.29 10.54
C VAL A 94 7.03 -4.45 9.86
N ASP A 95 6.04 -3.61 10.20
CA ASP A 95 4.72 -3.59 9.58
C ASP A 95 4.80 -3.00 8.17
N LEU A 96 4.40 -3.78 7.17
CA LEU A 96 4.33 -3.38 5.76
C LEU A 96 2.91 -3.04 5.31
N GLY A 97 1.92 -3.32 6.13
CA GLY A 97 0.52 -3.01 5.89
C GLY A 97 -0.40 -4.23 5.87
N GLU A 98 -1.68 -3.96 5.63
CA GLU A 98 -2.74 -4.94 5.54
C GLU A 98 -3.58 -4.67 4.30
N VAL A 99 -3.96 -5.73 3.59
CA VAL A 99 -4.93 -5.68 2.49
C VAL A 99 -6.07 -6.66 2.82
N LYS A 100 -7.30 -6.25 2.58
CA LYS A 100 -8.49 -7.09 2.84
C LYS A 100 -9.30 -7.29 1.57
N SER A 101 -9.82 -8.51 1.41
CA SER A 101 -10.83 -8.86 0.42
C SER A 101 -12.05 -9.39 1.15
N GLU A 102 -13.23 -8.84 0.84
CA GLU A 102 -14.51 -9.33 1.36
C GLU A 102 -15.23 -10.07 0.23
N VAL A 103 -15.54 -11.33 0.46
CA VAL A 103 -16.12 -12.22 -0.55
C VAL A 103 -17.36 -12.94 -0.04
N ALA A 104 -18.17 -13.44 -0.96
CA ALA A 104 -19.23 -14.39 -0.63
C ALA A 104 -18.65 -15.76 -0.27
N PRO A 105 -19.36 -16.60 0.54
CA PRO A 105 -18.82 -17.88 1.00
C PRO A 105 -18.50 -18.91 -0.09
N ASP A 106 -19.00 -18.69 -1.31
CA ASP A 106 -18.78 -19.55 -2.49
C ASP A 106 -17.67 -19.02 -3.43
N LYS A 107 -16.94 -17.99 -3.02
CA LYS A 107 -15.90 -17.33 -3.82
C LYS A 107 -14.53 -17.42 -3.18
N ASP A 108 -13.53 -17.54 -4.01
CA ASP A 108 -12.13 -17.32 -3.63
C ASP A 108 -11.85 -15.83 -3.47
N ALA A 109 -10.82 -15.48 -2.70
CA ALA A 109 -10.40 -14.10 -2.52
C ALA A 109 -9.23 -13.79 -3.45
N ASP A 110 -9.45 -12.86 -4.38
CA ASP A 110 -8.41 -12.36 -5.27
C ASP A 110 -7.83 -11.05 -4.73
N PHE A 111 -6.51 -11.00 -4.64
CA PHE A 111 -5.72 -9.82 -4.35
C PHE A 111 -5.00 -9.41 -5.63
N GLY A 112 -5.35 -8.24 -6.17
CA GLY A 112 -4.65 -7.66 -7.31
C GLY A 112 -3.22 -7.24 -6.95
N ASP A 113 -2.49 -6.72 -7.93
CA ASP A 113 -1.17 -6.16 -7.69
C ASP A 113 -1.24 -5.01 -6.68
N PHE A 114 -0.29 -4.93 -5.75
CA PHE A 114 -0.29 -3.92 -4.70
C PHE A 114 1.13 -3.45 -4.38
N GLN A 115 1.21 -2.27 -3.77
CA GLN A 115 2.47 -1.67 -3.37
C GLN A 115 2.61 -1.68 -1.85
N LEU A 116 3.79 -2.00 -1.36
CA LEU A 116 4.12 -1.90 0.06
C LEU A 116 4.55 -0.49 0.44
N LYS A 117 4.44 -0.17 1.71
CA LYS A 117 4.99 1.08 2.27
C LYS A 117 6.51 1.10 2.04
N LYS A 118 7.02 2.12 1.33
CA LYS A 118 8.41 2.20 0.88
C LYS A 118 9.42 2.23 2.03
N ASP A 119 9.21 3.10 2.99
CA ASP A 119 10.18 3.32 4.06
C ASP A 119 10.30 2.10 4.99
N PRO A 120 9.21 1.47 5.48
CA PRO A 120 9.29 0.21 6.19
C PRO A 120 9.92 -0.92 5.37
N LEU A 121 9.58 -1.04 4.07
CA LEU A 121 10.12 -2.08 3.20
C LEU A 121 11.65 -2.04 3.14
N GLN A 122 12.25 -0.85 3.13
CA GLN A 122 13.70 -0.68 3.15
C GLN A 122 14.37 -1.16 4.45
N GLN A 123 13.61 -1.39 5.50
CA GLN A 123 14.09 -1.87 6.79
C GLN A 123 13.93 -3.40 6.96
N VAL A 124 13.35 -4.08 5.99
CA VAL A 124 13.22 -5.55 6.00
C VAL A 124 14.54 -6.19 5.59
N ASP A 125 14.93 -7.23 6.32
CA ASP A 125 16.19 -7.96 6.07
C ASP A 125 16.17 -8.80 4.79
N SER A 126 17.22 -9.58 4.54
CA SER A 126 17.40 -10.37 3.33
C SER A 126 16.40 -11.51 3.15
N ARG A 127 15.64 -11.88 4.18
CA ARG A 127 14.54 -12.85 4.08
C ARG A 127 13.39 -12.31 3.23
N GLY A 128 13.25 -10.99 3.18
CA GLY A 128 12.22 -10.31 2.41
C GLY A 128 10.85 -10.27 3.10
N PRO A 129 9.86 -9.62 2.45
CA PRO A 129 8.51 -9.51 2.98
C PRO A 129 7.83 -10.86 3.19
N GLN A 130 7.13 -10.97 4.31
CA GLN A 130 6.32 -12.11 4.71
C GLN A 130 4.84 -11.77 4.49
N LEU A 131 4.04 -12.82 4.27
CA LEU A 131 2.60 -12.76 4.13
C LEU A 131 1.96 -13.69 5.15
N LEU A 132 1.02 -13.17 5.92
CA LEU A 132 0.13 -13.98 6.77
C LEU A 132 -1.30 -13.77 6.31
N ILE A 133 -2.02 -14.85 6.01
CA ILE A 133 -3.44 -14.83 5.67
C ILE A 133 -4.25 -15.29 6.88
N ASN A 134 -5.18 -14.44 7.28
CA ASN A 134 -6.18 -14.73 8.29
C ASN A 134 -7.59 -14.57 7.71
N VAL A 135 -8.50 -15.49 8.04
CA VAL A 135 -9.86 -15.54 7.48
C VAL A 135 -10.87 -15.53 8.62
N PHE A 136 -11.90 -14.69 8.49
CA PHE A 136 -12.97 -14.58 9.48
C PHE A 136 -14.27 -14.12 8.82
N SER A 137 -15.41 -14.29 9.53
CA SER A 137 -16.70 -13.83 9.01
C SER A 137 -16.81 -12.32 8.95
N GLY A 138 -17.55 -11.79 7.96
CA GLY A 138 -17.70 -10.36 7.70
C GLY A 138 -18.53 -9.59 8.73
N ARG A 139 -19.09 -10.29 9.71
CA ARG A 139 -19.90 -9.74 10.81
C ARG A 139 -21.15 -8.99 10.35
N LYS A 140 -21.76 -9.44 9.24
CA LYS A 140 -23.02 -8.86 8.75
C LYS A 140 -24.21 -9.36 9.56
N SER A 141 -24.19 -10.64 9.95
CA SER A 141 -25.27 -11.32 10.66
C SER A 141 -25.02 -11.52 12.15
N SER A 142 -23.80 -11.27 12.61
CA SER A 142 -23.37 -11.45 14.00
C SER A 142 -22.24 -10.47 14.34
N PRO A 143 -22.22 -9.83 15.52
CA PRO A 143 -21.10 -9.01 15.94
C PRO A 143 -19.82 -9.83 16.19
N ASN A 144 -19.95 -11.13 16.42
CA ASN A 144 -18.83 -12.04 16.66
C ASN A 144 -18.41 -12.75 15.38
N ASN A 145 -17.14 -13.10 15.30
CA ASN A 145 -16.64 -14.00 14.28
C ASN A 145 -17.33 -15.37 14.42
N LEU A 146 -17.76 -15.92 13.31
CA LEU A 146 -18.44 -17.24 13.25
C LEU A 146 -17.49 -18.36 12.83
N LEU A 147 -16.32 -18.03 12.29
CA LEU A 147 -15.43 -18.98 11.63
C LEU A 147 -14.17 -19.27 12.45
N ASP A 148 -13.82 -20.54 12.50
CA ASP A 148 -12.51 -21.05 12.90
C ASP A 148 -11.81 -21.54 11.62
N CYS A 149 -10.78 -20.81 11.21
CA CYS A 149 -10.07 -21.04 9.95
C CYS A 149 -8.60 -21.34 10.19
N GLY A 150 -8.00 -22.10 9.29
CA GLY A 150 -6.56 -22.23 9.22
C GLY A 150 -5.88 -20.87 8.92
N ILE A 151 -4.59 -20.81 9.19
CA ILE A 151 -3.73 -19.66 8.87
C ILE A 151 -2.73 -20.10 7.79
N TYR A 152 -2.44 -19.22 6.84
CA TYR A 152 -1.30 -19.37 5.93
C TYR A 152 -0.22 -18.36 6.30
N GLU A 153 1.02 -18.80 6.32
CA GLU A 153 2.18 -17.93 6.46
C GLU A 153 3.26 -18.34 5.46
N GLY A 154 3.89 -17.36 4.83
CA GLY A 154 4.94 -17.61 3.83
C GLY A 154 5.56 -16.34 3.27
N LEU A 155 6.50 -16.53 2.33
CA LEU A 155 7.13 -15.41 1.64
C LEU A 155 6.17 -14.76 0.66
N LEU A 156 6.02 -13.44 0.72
CA LEU A 156 5.15 -12.70 -0.19
C LEU A 156 5.51 -12.94 -1.67
N LYS A 157 6.80 -12.97 -2.01
CA LYS A 157 7.26 -13.22 -3.39
C LYS A 157 6.80 -14.55 -3.98
N SER A 158 6.49 -15.53 -3.12
CA SER A 158 6.03 -16.85 -3.54
C SER A 158 4.51 -17.00 -3.50
N ALA A 159 3.77 -16.01 -3.03
CA ALA A 159 2.32 -16.10 -2.79
C ALA A 159 1.52 -16.45 -4.05
N ARG A 160 1.92 -15.92 -5.21
CA ARG A 160 1.28 -16.19 -6.50
C ARG A 160 1.32 -17.67 -6.88
N GLU A 161 2.42 -18.34 -6.58
CA GLU A 161 2.67 -19.75 -6.95
C GLU A 161 2.27 -20.72 -5.83
N ALA A 162 2.05 -20.20 -4.62
CA ALA A 162 1.88 -21.02 -3.41
C ALA A 162 0.56 -21.80 -3.37
N ASN A 163 -0.40 -21.56 -4.30
CA ASN A 163 -1.74 -22.18 -4.28
C ASN A 163 -2.34 -22.15 -2.87
N ILE A 164 -2.42 -20.92 -2.28
CA ILE A 164 -2.85 -20.69 -0.91
C ILE A 164 -4.25 -21.24 -0.69
N LYS A 165 -4.42 -22.13 0.29
CA LYS A 165 -5.70 -22.71 0.65
C LYS A 165 -5.94 -22.52 2.14
N VAL A 166 -7.14 -22.04 2.48
CA VAL A 166 -7.57 -21.90 3.87
C VAL A 166 -8.87 -22.66 4.07
N ALA A 167 -8.85 -23.60 4.99
CA ALA A 167 -10.04 -24.36 5.38
C ALA A 167 -10.67 -23.72 6.62
N CYS A 168 -11.99 -23.60 6.61
CA CYS A 168 -12.78 -22.97 7.65
C CYS A 168 -13.92 -23.89 8.11
N LYS A 169 -14.26 -23.84 9.38
CA LYS A 169 -15.45 -24.42 9.99
C LYS A 169 -16.11 -23.39 10.91
N LEU A 170 -17.28 -23.71 11.47
CA LEU A 170 -17.83 -22.84 12.51
C LEU A 170 -17.04 -22.97 13.81
N ILE A 171 -16.94 -21.88 14.56
CA ILE A 171 -16.43 -21.92 15.94
C ILE A 171 -17.32 -22.86 16.75
N GLY A 172 -16.70 -23.83 17.40
CA GLY A 172 -17.41 -24.85 18.20
C GLY A 172 -17.93 -26.07 17.42
N GLU A 173 -17.55 -26.19 16.13
CA GLU A 173 -17.84 -27.39 15.33
C GLU A 173 -16.90 -28.56 15.61
#